data_f05ca72b2dde5a23b1200f42eb4c7278
#
_entry.id   f05ca72b2dde5a23b1200f42eb4c7278
#
_cell.length_a   1.000
_cell.length_b   1.000
_cell.length_c   1.000
_cell.angle_alpha   90.00
_cell.angle_beta   90.00
_cell.angle_gamma   90.00
#
_symmetry.space_group_name_H-M   'P 1'
#
loop_
_entity.id
_entity.type
_entity.pdbx_description
1 polymer ?
#
loop_
_entity_poly.entity_id
_entity_poly.type
_entity_poly.pdbx_seq_one_letter_code
_entity_poly.pdbx_strand_id
1 'polypeptide(L)'
;MKLTAGVLSTAVLAGMFATGIPTKIAAATEHWNDASRESTDWSNWKKNWAAYSSEYEHVSLTPGADETKLNYAWYSKTAETPKVRISTRQNMDGATEFTGAQTEAVTIDTTKYFSNKVTVSGLKENTSYYYQVFQDGKWQDTQNYTTQAFDEFSFLYVGDPQIGASKGQISSESEKMENAGNVVTSAPEKNLAARNDSYNWNNVLNEALEDHSDVSFLVSAGDQVNYGSNEREYAGYLGAEALTSLPVATTIGNHDSVSNQYSLHFNNPNAFSDTDTNYVQGKTKAGTDYYYRYGNVLFIVLDTNNYNCATHENVMKKAINENKDAKWRIVVFHQDIYGSGYDHSDSDGMVLRTQLTPLMDKYKIDVVMQGHDHTYSRTFQLEGDGKDHTSYSTYGYKSVEEAEKDSDYQAQNNCYEIVNKTVGGTVTNPEGTVYLEANSATGSKFYSLIASKQDFISERSQTWTPTYSVVKVTDKKFSVTTYDATTRKQLQGSTTYTIVKDAVKQTCLLYTSPS
;
A
#
# COMPACT_ATOMS: atom_id res chain seq x y z
N MET A 1 -15.34 -30.78 -29.37
CA MET A 1 -14.82 -31.66 -28.36
C MET A 1 -14.02 -30.76 -27.43
N LYS A 2 -14.65 -30.30 -26.33
CA LYS A 2 -14.01 -29.39 -25.36
C LYS A 2 -13.12 -30.22 -24.45
N LEU A 3 -11.81 -29.99 -24.49
CA LEU A 3 -10.92 -30.49 -23.44
C LEU A 3 -10.80 -29.44 -22.36
N THR A 4 -11.30 -29.78 -21.23
CA THR A 4 -11.17 -29.10 -19.95
C THR A 4 -9.71 -29.19 -19.49
N ALA A 5 -9.00 -28.08 -19.50
CA ALA A 5 -7.75 -27.91 -18.76
C ALA A 5 -8.13 -27.50 -17.32
N GLY A 6 -8.35 -28.47 -16.51
CA GLY A 6 -8.54 -28.30 -15.08
C GLY A 6 -7.98 -29.54 -14.39
N VAL A 7 -7.23 -29.29 -13.32
CA VAL A 7 -6.69 -30.32 -12.42
C VAL A 7 -5.29 -30.85 -12.80
N LEU A 8 -4.27 -30.10 -12.43
CA LEU A 8 -2.93 -30.68 -12.19
C LEU A 8 -2.09 -29.95 -11.12
N SER A 9 -2.69 -29.09 -10.28
CA SER A 9 -1.94 -28.38 -9.24
C SER A 9 -2.15 -28.91 -7.81
N THR A 10 -2.91 -29.99 -7.61
CA THR A 10 -3.25 -30.49 -6.27
C THR A 10 -2.59 -31.79 -5.85
N ALA A 11 -1.72 -32.38 -6.65
CA ALA A 11 -1.19 -33.72 -6.36
C ALA A 11 0.24 -33.78 -5.78
N VAL A 12 0.95 -32.65 -5.62
CA VAL A 12 2.36 -32.68 -5.15
C VAL A 12 2.54 -32.28 -3.69
N LEU A 13 1.50 -31.76 -3.03
CA LEU A 13 1.60 -31.26 -1.64
C LEU A 13 1.40 -32.31 -0.54
N ALA A 14 1.15 -33.57 -0.87
CA ALA A 14 0.82 -34.60 0.13
C ALA A 14 1.97 -35.57 0.49
N GLY A 15 3.19 -35.35 0.03
CA GLY A 15 4.26 -36.36 0.12
C GLY A 15 5.55 -36.00 0.84
N MET A 16 5.71 -34.82 1.42
CA MET A 16 7.02 -34.42 1.99
C MET A 16 6.96 -33.85 3.41
N PHE A 17 6.30 -34.56 4.33
CA PHE A 17 6.49 -34.31 5.76
C PHE A 17 7.37 -35.40 6.37
N ALA A 18 8.65 -35.42 6.08
CA ALA A 18 9.66 -36.10 6.86
C ALA A 18 11.05 -35.69 6.41
N THR A 19 11.58 -34.64 6.94
CA THR A 19 12.97 -34.35 7.35
C THR A 19 13.12 -32.85 7.47
N GLY A 20 13.42 -32.38 8.67
CA GLY A 20 13.47 -30.98 9.05
C GLY A 20 14.64 -30.20 8.46
N ILE A 21 14.56 -29.89 7.19
CA ILE A 21 15.32 -28.82 6.55
C ILE A 21 14.25 -27.98 5.86
N PRO A 22 14.15 -26.66 6.13
CA PRO A 22 13.29 -25.81 5.31
C PRO A 22 13.92 -25.80 3.92
N THR A 23 13.45 -26.68 3.09
CA THR A 23 13.76 -26.61 1.69
C THR A 23 13.20 -25.26 1.22
N LYS A 24 14.06 -24.40 0.72
CA LYS A 24 13.69 -23.31 -0.20
C LYS A 24 13.06 -24.00 -1.41
N ILE A 25 11.78 -24.32 -1.30
CA ILE A 25 11.24 -25.37 -2.09
C ILE A 25 10.42 -24.81 -3.19
N ALA A 26 10.45 -25.52 -4.16
CA ALA A 26 9.56 -25.66 -5.32
C ALA A 26 8.56 -24.51 -5.56
N ALA A 27 7.85 -24.06 -4.53
CA ALA A 27 6.97 -22.89 -4.61
C ALA A 27 7.70 -21.59 -4.98
N ALA A 28 8.94 -21.42 -4.51
CA ALA A 28 9.76 -20.25 -4.88
C ALA A 28 10.35 -20.36 -6.29
N THR A 29 10.22 -21.49 -6.95
CA THR A 29 10.70 -21.70 -8.33
C THR A 29 9.58 -21.61 -9.36
N GLU A 30 8.33 -21.71 -8.94
CA GLU A 30 7.19 -21.60 -9.85
C GLU A 30 6.58 -20.20 -9.74
N HIS A 31 6.58 -19.48 -10.82
CA HIS A 31 5.97 -18.17 -10.87
C HIS A 31 4.45 -18.32 -10.95
N TRP A 32 3.71 -17.63 -10.10
CA TRP A 32 2.27 -17.77 -9.97
C TRP A 32 1.49 -17.55 -11.29
N ASN A 33 2.03 -16.76 -12.21
CA ASN A 33 1.40 -16.44 -13.49
C ASN A 33 1.98 -17.20 -14.69
N ASP A 34 2.69 -18.30 -14.48
CA ASP A 34 3.30 -19.06 -15.59
C ASP A 34 2.28 -19.45 -16.67
N ALA A 35 1.08 -19.86 -16.26
CA ALA A 35 0.02 -20.20 -17.21
C ALA A 35 -0.44 -18.99 -18.04
N SER A 36 -0.47 -17.80 -17.47
CA SER A 36 -0.84 -16.58 -18.21
C SER A 36 0.27 -16.14 -19.18
N ARG A 37 1.52 -16.51 -18.91
CA ARG A 37 2.66 -16.20 -19.77
C ARG A 37 2.66 -16.93 -21.11
N GLU A 38 1.87 -17.97 -21.26
CA GLU A 38 1.61 -18.63 -22.55
C GLU A 38 0.50 -17.94 -23.36
N SER A 39 -0.16 -16.92 -22.75
CA SER A 39 -1.25 -16.20 -23.38
C SER A 39 -0.80 -15.27 -24.50
N THR A 40 -1.74 -14.90 -25.37
CA THR A 40 -1.53 -13.86 -26.39
C THR A 40 -1.21 -12.50 -25.73
N ASP A 41 -1.84 -12.20 -24.60
CA ASP A 41 -1.67 -10.92 -23.90
C ASP A 41 -0.26 -10.80 -23.33
N TRP A 42 0.27 -11.85 -22.72
CA TRP A 42 1.67 -11.90 -22.31
C TRP A 42 2.64 -11.74 -23.49
N SER A 43 2.36 -12.41 -24.62
CA SER A 43 3.18 -12.29 -25.80
C SER A 43 3.18 -10.87 -26.38
N ASN A 44 2.04 -10.19 -26.36
CA ASN A 44 1.90 -8.78 -26.75
C ASN A 44 2.63 -7.86 -25.77
N TRP A 45 2.50 -8.12 -24.47
CA TRP A 45 3.17 -7.34 -23.43
C TRP A 45 4.69 -7.39 -23.61
N LYS A 46 5.26 -8.60 -23.75
CA LYS A 46 6.70 -8.77 -24.01
C LYS A 46 7.16 -8.01 -25.25
N LYS A 47 6.41 -8.09 -26.32
CA LYS A 47 6.74 -7.42 -27.59
C LYS A 47 6.75 -5.91 -27.47
N ASN A 48 5.86 -5.36 -26.68
CA ASN A 48 5.68 -3.90 -26.56
C ASN A 48 6.37 -3.31 -25.32
N TRP A 49 7.06 -4.14 -24.53
CA TRP A 49 7.65 -3.70 -23.25
C TRP A 49 8.58 -2.49 -23.36
N ALA A 50 9.42 -2.43 -24.42
CA ALA A 50 10.32 -1.29 -24.59
C ALA A 50 9.56 0.04 -24.72
N ALA A 51 8.40 0.05 -25.36
CA ALA A 51 7.53 1.22 -25.44
C ALA A 51 6.89 1.53 -24.10
N TYR A 52 6.26 0.53 -23.44
CA TYR A 52 5.63 0.71 -22.13
C TYR A 52 6.59 1.25 -21.07
N SER A 53 7.79 0.67 -20.98
CA SER A 53 8.77 1.06 -19.96
C SER A 53 9.46 2.41 -20.21
N SER A 54 9.19 3.06 -21.32
CA SER A 54 9.66 4.40 -21.66
C SER A 54 8.54 5.45 -21.75
N GLU A 55 7.32 5.08 -21.40
CA GLU A 55 6.20 6.00 -21.29
C GLU A 55 6.16 6.59 -19.87
N TYR A 56 6.89 7.67 -19.65
CA TYR A 56 7.05 8.28 -18.33
C TYR A 56 5.96 9.29 -17.96
N GLU A 57 5.03 9.54 -18.86
CA GLU A 57 4.05 10.62 -18.78
C GLU A 57 2.67 10.16 -18.28
N HIS A 58 2.62 8.99 -17.66
CA HIS A 58 1.40 8.50 -17.04
C HIS A 58 0.86 9.46 -15.97
N VAL A 59 -0.46 9.58 -15.91
CA VAL A 59 -1.14 10.38 -14.90
C VAL A 59 -1.39 9.52 -13.67
N SER A 60 -0.89 9.94 -12.52
CA SER A 60 -1.27 9.35 -11.24
C SER A 60 -2.44 10.11 -10.64
N LEU A 61 -3.43 9.38 -10.15
CA LEU A 61 -4.54 9.88 -9.36
C LEU A 61 -4.29 9.53 -7.89
N THR A 62 -4.50 10.49 -7.00
CA THR A 62 -4.36 10.29 -5.55
C THR A 62 -5.60 10.87 -4.87
N PRO A 63 -6.18 10.24 -3.83
CA PRO A 63 -7.23 10.87 -3.05
C PRO A 63 -6.84 12.28 -2.63
N GLY A 64 -7.77 13.23 -2.69
CA GLY A 64 -7.54 14.59 -2.21
C GLY A 64 -7.59 14.69 -0.68
N ALA A 65 -7.55 15.90 -0.14
CA ALA A 65 -7.63 16.12 1.31
C ALA A 65 -8.92 15.59 1.94
N ASP A 66 -9.99 15.55 1.15
CA ASP A 66 -11.28 14.94 1.47
C ASP A 66 -11.93 14.33 0.21
N GLU A 67 -13.00 13.58 0.38
CA GLU A 67 -13.71 12.84 -0.67
C GLU A 67 -14.23 13.70 -1.83
N THR A 68 -14.35 15.01 -1.63
CA THR A 68 -14.78 15.96 -2.68
C THR A 68 -13.64 16.43 -3.58
N LYS A 69 -12.42 15.92 -3.36
CA LYS A 69 -11.20 16.33 -4.05
C LYS A 69 -10.46 15.14 -4.65
N LEU A 70 -9.78 15.40 -5.76
CA LEU A 70 -8.91 14.43 -6.42
C LEU A 70 -7.62 15.13 -6.85
N ASN A 71 -6.50 14.52 -6.54
CA ASN A 71 -5.18 15.02 -6.88
C ASN A 71 -4.62 14.30 -8.09
N TYR A 72 -3.94 15.05 -8.94
CA TYR A 72 -3.31 14.59 -10.17
C TYR A 72 -1.82 14.89 -10.12
N ALA A 73 -1.00 13.98 -10.60
CA ALA A 73 0.39 14.25 -10.94
C ALA A 73 0.75 13.56 -12.26
N TRP A 74 1.62 14.21 -13.07
CA TRP A 74 2.13 13.65 -14.32
C TRP A 74 3.41 14.36 -14.73
N TYR A 75 4.18 13.73 -15.60
CA TYR A 75 5.32 14.38 -16.23
C TYR A 75 4.92 15.05 -17.55
N SER A 76 5.61 16.15 -17.90
CA SER A 76 5.59 16.78 -19.21
C SER A 76 7.00 17.16 -19.65
N LYS A 77 7.21 17.33 -20.96
CA LYS A 77 8.50 17.73 -21.53
C LYS A 77 8.65 19.24 -21.65
N THR A 78 7.57 19.97 -21.48
CA THR A 78 7.54 21.43 -21.58
C THR A 78 7.32 22.11 -20.24
N ALA A 79 7.97 23.26 -20.04
CA ALA A 79 7.68 24.14 -18.92
C ALA A 79 6.39 24.92 -19.22
N GLU A 80 5.32 24.62 -18.48
CA GLU A 80 4.00 25.20 -18.71
C GLU A 80 3.17 25.25 -17.40
N THR A 81 2.10 26.01 -17.40
CA THR A 81 1.17 25.98 -16.26
C THR A 81 0.35 24.69 -16.33
N PRO A 82 0.48 23.79 -15.35
CA PRO A 82 -0.28 22.54 -15.37
C PRO A 82 -1.78 22.80 -15.16
N LYS A 83 -2.59 22.09 -15.93
CA LYS A 83 -4.05 22.21 -15.84
C LYS A 83 -4.70 20.84 -15.96
N VAL A 84 -5.81 20.70 -15.23
CA VAL A 84 -6.76 19.60 -15.39
C VAL A 84 -8.13 20.23 -15.66
N ARG A 85 -8.90 19.65 -16.56
CA ARG A 85 -10.31 20.00 -16.69
C ARG A 85 -11.18 18.77 -16.50
N ILE A 86 -12.33 18.97 -15.87
CA ILE A 86 -13.31 17.91 -15.62
C ILE A 86 -14.70 18.31 -16.08
N SER A 87 -15.47 17.33 -16.51
CA SER A 87 -16.88 17.49 -16.89
C SER A 87 -17.65 16.22 -16.54
N THR A 88 -18.96 16.33 -16.36
CA THR A 88 -19.85 15.16 -16.32
C THR A 88 -20.28 14.71 -17.73
N ARG A 89 -19.73 15.34 -18.78
CA ARG A 89 -19.99 15.02 -20.18
C ARG A 89 -18.70 14.58 -20.88
N GLN A 90 -18.77 13.46 -21.58
CA GLN A 90 -17.61 12.90 -22.29
C GLN A 90 -16.99 13.85 -23.34
N ASN A 91 -17.80 14.65 -23.98
CA ASN A 91 -17.33 15.66 -24.95
C ASN A 91 -16.71 16.90 -24.30
N MET A 92 -16.57 16.91 -22.97
CA MET A 92 -16.02 18.00 -22.16
C MET A 92 -16.80 19.30 -22.19
N ASP A 93 -18.05 19.31 -22.69
CA ASP A 93 -18.91 20.50 -22.65
C ASP A 93 -19.15 20.96 -21.21
N GLY A 94 -18.95 22.26 -20.96
CA GLY A 94 -19.08 22.85 -19.63
C GLY A 94 -18.02 22.41 -18.64
N ALA A 95 -16.86 21.95 -19.10
CA ALA A 95 -15.76 21.54 -18.24
C ALA A 95 -15.28 22.67 -17.34
N THR A 96 -14.98 22.34 -16.10
CA THR A 96 -14.30 23.23 -15.15
C THR A 96 -12.81 22.98 -15.20
N GLU A 97 -12.01 24.04 -15.33
CA GLU A 97 -10.55 23.98 -15.33
C GLU A 97 -9.98 24.27 -13.95
N PHE A 98 -8.93 23.53 -13.59
CA PHE A 98 -8.13 23.69 -12.39
C PHE A 98 -6.67 23.84 -12.78
N THR A 99 -5.96 24.71 -12.09
CA THR A 99 -4.53 24.94 -12.29
C THR A 99 -3.74 24.51 -11.06
N GLY A 100 -2.49 24.17 -11.26
CA GLY A 100 -1.63 23.71 -10.17
C GLY A 100 -0.21 24.24 -10.28
N ALA A 101 0.73 23.48 -9.75
CA ALA A 101 2.15 23.82 -9.72
C ALA A 101 2.98 22.84 -10.56
N GLN A 102 4.02 23.36 -11.18
CA GLN A 102 5.02 22.58 -11.91
C GLN A 102 6.38 22.76 -11.25
N THR A 103 7.12 21.69 -11.16
CA THR A 103 8.53 21.69 -10.71
C THR A 103 9.40 20.95 -11.72
N GLU A 104 10.68 21.29 -11.77
CA GLU A 104 11.65 20.50 -12.50
C GLU A 104 11.73 19.10 -11.87
N ALA A 105 11.65 18.04 -12.67
CA ALA A 105 11.66 16.67 -12.19
C ALA A 105 13.01 15.99 -12.44
N VAL A 106 13.15 15.33 -13.57
CA VAL A 106 14.30 14.50 -13.90
C VAL A 106 14.75 14.74 -15.34
N THR A 107 15.96 14.33 -15.65
CA THR A 107 16.41 14.17 -17.02
C THR A 107 16.62 12.68 -17.30
N ILE A 108 15.84 12.13 -18.23
CA ILE A 108 15.93 10.74 -18.65
C ILE A 108 16.53 10.71 -20.04
N ASP A 109 17.64 10.00 -20.19
CA ASP A 109 18.50 10.05 -21.37
C ASP A 109 18.92 11.51 -21.66
N THR A 110 18.33 12.17 -22.65
CA THR A 110 18.59 13.59 -22.97
C THR A 110 17.36 14.47 -22.81
N THR A 111 16.23 13.91 -22.41
CA THR A 111 14.95 14.62 -22.28
C THR A 111 14.75 15.08 -20.85
N LYS A 112 14.52 16.37 -20.69
CA LYS A 112 14.14 16.97 -19.41
C LYS A 112 12.64 16.84 -19.21
N TYR A 113 12.24 16.43 -18.01
CA TYR A 113 10.83 16.30 -17.60
C TYR A 113 10.53 17.26 -16.45
N PHE A 114 9.26 17.65 -16.37
CA PHE A 114 8.69 18.47 -15.32
C PHE A 114 7.55 17.69 -14.63
N SER A 115 7.50 17.71 -13.31
CA SER A 115 6.40 17.18 -12.53
C SER A 115 5.30 18.22 -12.40
N ASN A 116 4.11 17.85 -12.78
CA ASN A 116 2.90 18.67 -12.72
C ASN A 116 1.99 18.16 -11.62
N LYS A 117 1.44 19.04 -10.80
CA LYS A 117 0.52 18.68 -9.72
C LYS A 117 -0.69 19.59 -9.73
N VAL A 118 -1.88 19.00 -9.80
CA VAL A 118 -3.15 19.75 -9.79
C VAL A 118 -4.11 19.06 -8.83
N THR A 119 -4.88 19.84 -8.09
CA THR A 119 -5.99 19.36 -7.27
C THR A 119 -7.31 19.82 -7.87
N VAL A 120 -8.18 18.89 -8.15
CA VAL A 120 -9.57 19.11 -8.54
C VAL A 120 -10.44 19.07 -7.28
N SER A 121 -11.47 19.88 -7.21
CA SER A 121 -12.39 19.98 -6.07
C SER A 121 -13.85 20.10 -6.49
N GLY A 122 -14.76 19.88 -5.55
CA GLY A 122 -16.20 19.97 -5.77
C GLY A 122 -16.81 18.72 -6.40
N LEU A 123 -16.13 17.60 -6.26
CA LEU A 123 -16.66 16.30 -6.66
C LEU A 123 -17.88 15.94 -5.81
N LYS A 124 -18.84 15.26 -6.43
CA LYS A 124 -20.06 14.75 -5.79
C LYS A 124 -20.00 13.23 -5.78
N GLU A 125 -20.61 12.63 -4.79
CA GLU A 125 -20.72 11.17 -4.72
C GLU A 125 -21.53 10.59 -5.90
N ASN A 126 -21.31 9.31 -6.19
CA ASN A 126 -22.03 8.53 -7.20
C ASN A 126 -22.11 9.24 -8.57
N THR A 127 -21.03 9.89 -8.98
CA THR A 127 -20.99 10.72 -10.17
C THR A 127 -19.86 10.31 -11.10
N SER A 128 -20.18 10.09 -12.37
CA SER A 128 -19.18 9.85 -13.40
C SER A 128 -18.65 11.19 -13.94
N TYR A 129 -17.35 11.32 -13.92
CA TYR A 129 -16.60 12.45 -14.45
C TYR A 129 -15.73 12.00 -15.63
N TYR A 130 -15.48 12.92 -16.53
CA TYR A 130 -14.49 12.82 -17.58
C TYR A 130 -13.43 13.88 -17.32
N TYR A 131 -12.17 13.55 -17.50
CA TYR A 131 -11.07 14.48 -17.27
C TYR A 131 -10.06 14.49 -18.41
N GLN A 132 -9.35 15.59 -18.53
CA GLN A 132 -8.20 15.75 -19.40
C GLN A 132 -7.11 16.52 -18.66
N VAL A 133 -5.87 16.13 -18.85
CA VAL A 133 -4.71 16.89 -18.41
C VAL A 133 -4.14 17.71 -19.56
N PHE A 134 -3.63 18.91 -19.27
CA PHE A 134 -2.92 19.74 -20.23
C PHE A 134 -1.44 19.41 -20.14
N GLN A 135 -0.88 18.95 -21.25
CA GLN A 135 0.46 18.41 -21.29
C GLN A 135 1.10 18.71 -22.66
N ASP A 136 2.30 19.26 -22.63
CA ASP A 136 3.06 19.60 -23.83
C ASP A 136 2.27 20.45 -24.84
N GLY A 137 1.59 21.48 -24.31
CA GLY A 137 0.86 22.48 -25.09
C GLY A 137 -0.51 22.04 -25.60
N LYS A 138 -1.04 20.89 -25.18
CA LYS A 138 -2.34 20.39 -25.63
C LYS A 138 -3.09 19.62 -24.54
N TRP A 139 -4.43 19.58 -24.66
CA TRP A 139 -5.26 18.67 -23.89
C TRP A 139 -5.07 17.24 -24.41
N GLN A 140 -4.81 16.32 -23.47
CA GLN A 140 -4.68 14.90 -23.78
C GLN A 140 -6.05 14.23 -23.95
N ASP A 141 -6.04 12.97 -24.30
CA ASP A 141 -7.27 12.19 -24.50
C ASP A 141 -8.12 12.16 -23.23
N THR A 142 -9.44 12.11 -23.44
CA THR A 142 -10.42 12.09 -22.36
C THR A 142 -10.38 10.76 -21.64
N GLN A 143 -10.15 10.81 -20.32
CA GLN A 143 -10.24 9.68 -19.40
C GLN A 143 -11.52 9.81 -18.56
N ASN A 144 -11.91 8.74 -17.87
CA ASN A 144 -13.06 8.74 -16.97
C ASN A 144 -12.63 8.48 -15.53
N TYR A 145 -13.40 9.00 -14.60
CA TYR A 145 -13.30 8.75 -13.17
C TYR A 145 -14.72 8.76 -12.59
N THR A 146 -15.05 7.79 -11.75
CA THR A 146 -16.35 7.72 -11.09
C THR A 146 -16.18 7.72 -9.59
N THR A 147 -16.79 8.69 -8.92
CA THR A 147 -16.89 8.69 -7.46
C THR A 147 -17.97 7.69 -7.03
N GLN A 148 -17.69 6.97 -5.96
CA GLN A 148 -18.65 6.11 -5.27
C GLN A 148 -19.38 6.90 -4.17
N ALA A 149 -20.18 6.21 -3.34
CA ALA A 149 -20.74 6.79 -2.14
C ALA A 149 -19.63 7.24 -1.19
N PHE A 150 -19.84 8.32 -0.43
CA PHE A 150 -18.83 8.86 0.46
C PHE A 150 -18.94 8.30 1.89
N ASP A 151 -20.15 8.02 2.36
CA ASP A 151 -20.38 7.57 3.74
C ASP A 151 -20.24 6.06 3.93
N GLU A 152 -20.61 5.29 2.92
CA GLU A 152 -20.47 3.84 2.88
C GLU A 152 -19.66 3.47 1.64
N PHE A 153 -18.39 3.17 1.82
CA PHE A 153 -17.47 2.95 0.71
C PHE A 153 -16.61 1.72 0.92
N SER A 154 -15.99 1.29 -0.15
CA SER A 154 -14.97 0.25 -0.15
C SER A 154 -13.67 0.76 -0.78
N PHE A 155 -12.57 0.15 -0.40
CA PHE A 155 -11.26 0.41 -0.99
C PHE A 155 -10.43 -0.87 -1.06
N LEU A 156 -9.48 -0.92 -1.97
CA LEU A 156 -8.48 -1.96 -2.02
C LEU A 156 -7.34 -1.62 -1.06
N TYR A 157 -6.75 -2.65 -0.46
CA TYR A 157 -5.52 -2.54 0.31
C TYR A 157 -4.53 -3.59 -0.18
N VAL A 158 -3.32 -3.14 -0.50
CA VAL A 158 -2.23 -3.98 -1.02
C VAL A 158 -0.90 -3.59 -0.39
N GLY A 159 0.04 -4.53 -0.36
CA GLY A 159 1.43 -4.30 -0.03
C GLY A 159 2.34 -4.56 -1.22
N ASP A 160 3.45 -3.90 -1.25
CA ASP A 160 4.65 -4.24 -1.99
C ASP A 160 4.42 -4.67 -3.44
N PRO A 161 3.87 -3.79 -4.30
CA PRO A 161 3.87 -4.03 -5.73
C PRO A 161 5.29 -4.25 -6.27
N GLN A 162 6.23 -3.53 -5.73
CA GLN A 162 7.68 -3.62 -5.88
C GLN A 162 8.12 -3.98 -7.29
N ILE A 163 7.64 -3.18 -8.26
CA ILE A 163 7.93 -3.37 -9.68
C ILE A 163 9.45 -3.40 -9.91
N GLY A 164 9.95 -4.50 -10.44
CA GLY A 164 11.38 -4.71 -10.68
C GLY A 164 12.05 -5.70 -9.73
N ALA A 165 11.33 -6.26 -8.74
CA ALA A 165 11.90 -7.14 -7.71
C ALA A 165 11.87 -8.64 -8.07
N SER A 166 11.17 -9.09 -9.12
CA SER A 166 10.89 -10.52 -9.39
C SER A 166 12.11 -11.36 -9.75
N LYS A 167 13.27 -10.81 -9.64
CA LYS A 167 14.53 -11.49 -9.87
C LYS A 167 14.64 -12.76 -9.01
N GLY A 168 14.62 -13.91 -9.65
CA GLY A 168 14.66 -15.21 -8.99
C GLY A 168 13.29 -15.80 -8.62
N GLN A 169 12.20 -15.14 -8.97
CA GLN A 169 10.82 -15.63 -8.78
C GLN A 169 10.24 -16.23 -10.07
N ILE A 170 11.07 -16.76 -10.95
CA ILE A 170 10.68 -17.26 -12.26
C ILE A 170 10.85 -18.78 -12.32
N SER A 171 9.82 -19.50 -12.76
CA SER A 171 9.83 -20.96 -12.80
C SER A 171 10.65 -21.54 -13.94
N SER A 172 10.60 -20.94 -15.13
CA SER A 172 11.34 -21.44 -16.28
C SER A 172 12.82 -21.05 -16.23
N GLU A 173 13.71 -21.93 -16.65
CA GLU A 173 15.15 -21.63 -16.67
C GLU A 173 15.49 -20.50 -17.64
N SER A 174 14.79 -20.40 -18.77
CA SER A 174 14.99 -19.30 -19.72
C SER A 174 14.61 -17.95 -19.10
N GLU A 175 13.49 -17.88 -18.39
CA GLU A 175 13.05 -16.69 -17.70
C GLU A 175 14.01 -16.32 -16.54
N LYS A 176 14.50 -17.31 -15.80
CA LYS A 176 15.54 -17.08 -14.77
C LYS A 176 16.79 -16.48 -15.37
N MET A 177 17.27 -17.00 -16.48
CA MET A 177 18.44 -16.46 -17.16
C MET A 177 18.20 -15.05 -17.67
N GLU A 178 17.07 -14.79 -18.28
CA GLU A 178 16.68 -13.45 -18.71
C GLU A 178 16.65 -12.45 -17.56
N ASN A 179 16.18 -12.87 -16.38
CA ASN A 179 16.05 -12.01 -15.21
C ASN A 179 17.29 -12.00 -14.31
N ALA A 180 18.17 -13.00 -14.38
CA ALA A 180 19.36 -13.06 -13.54
C ALA A 180 20.29 -11.86 -13.68
N GLY A 181 20.36 -11.27 -14.86
CA GLY A 181 21.06 -10.03 -15.16
C GLY A 181 20.20 -8.79 -15.08
N ASN A 182 18.98 -8.91 -14.55
CA ASN A 182 18.01 -7.83 -14.55
C ASN A 182 18.30 -6.80 -13.48
N VAL A 183 19.23 -5.98 -13.79
CA VAL A 183 19.64 -4.83 -13.02
C VAL A 183 19.00 -3.61 -13.68
N VAL A 184 18.85 -2.52 -12.96
CA VAL A 184 18.51 -1.23 -13.54
C VAL A 184 19.47 -0.92 -14.68
N THR A 185 18.95 -0.76 -15.87
CA THR A 185 19.75 -0.50 -17.06
C THR A 185 19.17 0.68 -17.83
N SER A 186 20.01 1.30 -18.66
CA SER A 186 19.57 2.33 -19.60
C SER A 186 18.78 1.74 -20.78
N ALA A 187 18.82 0.43 -20.97
CA ALA A 187 18.08 -0.26 -22.02
C ALA A 187 16.78 -0.85 -21.47
N PRO A 188 15.60 -0.25 -21.76
CA PRO A 188 14.32 -0.68 -21.21
C PRO A 188 13.99 -2.16 -21.48
N GLU A 189 14.37 -2.63 -22.66
CA GLU A 189 14.16 -4.04 -23.08
C GLU A 189 14.94 -5.06 -22.25
N LYS A 190 15.90 -4.61 -21.46
CA LYS A 190 16.69 -5.46 -20.56
C LYS A 190 16.22 -5.44 -19.12
N ASN A 191 15.23 -4.61 -18.78
CA ASN A 191 14.63 -4.60 -17.46
C ASN A 191 13.48 -5.60 -17.38
N LEU A 192 13.82 -6.88 -17.34
CA LEU A 192 12.87 -7.97 -17.47
C LEU A 192 12.06 -8.23 -16.20
N ALA A 193 12.60 -7.93 -15.00
CA ALA A 193 11.82 -8.02 -13.77
C ALA A 193 10.69 -6.98 -13.77
N ALA A 194 11.00 -5.73 -14.11
CA ALA A 194 9.98 -4.69 -14.23
C ALA A 194 8.91 -5.05 -15.28
N ARG A 195 9.31 -5.66 -16.41
CA ARG A 195 8.37 -6.16 -17.41
C ARG A 195 7.38 -7.18 -16.84
N ASN A 196 7.91 -8.14 -16.08
CA ASN A 196 7.12 -9.23 -15.53
C ASN A 196 6.18 -8.73 -14.42
N ASP A 197 6.72 -7.92 -13.54
CA ASP A 197 5.98 -7.40 -12.38
C ASP A 197 4.88 -6.42 -12.81
N SER A 198 5.15 -5.58 -13.81
CA SER A 198 4.15 -4.66 -14.36
C SER A 198 2.99 -5.40 -15.03
N TYR A 199 3.26 -6.51 -15.72
CA TYR A 199 2.22 -7.37 -16.26
C TYR A 199 1.35 -7.95 -15.15
N ASN A 200 1.99 -8.48 -14.10
CA ASN A 200 1.28 -9.03 -12.97
C ASN A 200 0.44 -7.97 -12.25
N TRP A 201 1.01 -6.78 -12.05
CA TRP A 201 0.33 -5.64 -11.43
C TRP A 201 -0.94 -5.25 -12.19
N ASN A 202 -0.82 -5.08 -13.50
CA ASN A 202 -1.97 -4.78 -14.35
C ASN A 202 -3.07 -5.85 -14.23
N ASN A 203 -2.70 -7.13 -14.26
CA ASN A 203 -3.66 -8.23 -14.17
C ASN A 203 -4.35 -8.27 -12.80
N VAL A 204 -3.60 -8.15 -11.70
CA VAL A 204 -4.16 -8.17 -10.34
C VAL A 204 -5.16 -7.04 -10.13
N LEU A 205 -4.84 -5.83 -10.59
CA LEU A 205 -5.75 -4.70 -10.47
C LEU A 205 -7.02 -4.88 -11.33
N ASN A 206 -6.86 -5.32 -12.56
CA ASN A 206 -8.01 -5.53 -13.45
C ASN A 206 -8.94 -6.61 -12.90
N GLU A 207 -8.41 -7.72 -12.40
CA GLU A 207 -9.18 -8.79 -11.79
C GLU A 207 -9.86 -8.35 -10.49
N ALA A 208 -9.16 -7.57 -9.64
CA ALA A 208 -9.74 -7.02 -8.43
C ALA A 208 -10.90 -6.06 -8.73
N LEU A 209 -10.79 -5.21 -9.75
CA LEU A 209 -11.86 -4.31 -10.16
C LEU A 209 -13.01 -5.00 -10.88
N GLU A 210 -12.75 -6.09 -11.58
CA GLU A 210 -13.82 -6.92 -12.17
C GLU A 210 -14.71 -7.52 -11.08
N ASP A 211 -14.12 -7.99 -9.98
CA ASP A 211 -14.85 -8.57 -8.86
C ASP A 211 -15.42 -7.53 -7.88
N HIS A 212 -14.79 -6.36 -7.79
CA HIS A 212 -15.09 -5.31 -6.80
C HIS A 212 -15.11 -3.92 -7.47
N SER A 213 -16.02 -3.72 -8.41
CA SER A 213 -16.12 -2.48 -9.19
C SER A 213 -16.62 -1.26 -8.40
N ASP A 214 -17.06 -1.46 -7.15
CA ASP A 214 -17.56 -0.44 -6.23
C ASP A 214 -16.47 0.19 -5.34
N VAL A 215 -15.20 -0.14 -5.56
CA VAL A 215 -14.10 0.46 -4.77
C VAL A 215 -13.84 1.90 -5.17
N SER A 216 -13.60 2.74 -4.17
CA SER A 216 -13.36 4.18 -4.36
C SER A 216 -11.91 4.52 -4.68
N PHE A 217 -10.97 3.79 -4.11
CA PHE A 217 -9.52 4.00 -4.25
C PHE A 217 -8.74 2.77 -3.80
N LEU A 218 -7.43 2.81 -3.99
CA LEU A 218 -6.47 1.81 -3.52
C LEU A 218 -5.59 2.43 -2.44
N VAL A 219 -5.32 1.71 -1.35
CA VAL A 219 -4.27 1.98 -0.37
C VAL A 219 -3.11 1.04 -0.63
N SER A 220 -1.94 1.59 -0.93
CA SER A 220 -0.69 0.84 -1.11
C SER A 220 0.23 1.08 0.09
N ALA A 221 0.61 0.01 0.77
CA ALA A 221 1.41 0.07 1.99
C ALA A 221 2.93 0.27 1.76
N GLY A 222 3.33 0.71 0.57
CA GLY A 222 4.72 1.05 0.28
C GLY A 222 5.37 0.15 -0.77
N ASP A 223 6.62 0.47 -1.09
CA ASP A 223 7.43 -0.23 -2.08
C ASP A 223 6.71 -0.36 -3.43
N GLN A 224 6.40 0.80 -4.03
CA GLN A 224 5.78 0.84 -5.35
C GLN A 224 6.72 0.23 -6.40
N VAL A 225 8.00 0.51 -6.26
CA VAL A 225 9.07 0.09 -7.17
C VAL A 225 10.25 -0.51 -6.40
N ASN A 226 11.06 -1.31 -7.08
CA ASN A 226 12.24 -1.93 -6.46
C ASN A 226 13.42 -0.96 -6.35
N TYR A 227 13.53 -0.02 -7.28
CA TYR A 227 14.56 1.02 -7.26
C TYR A 227 13.91 2.39 -7.37
N GLY A 228 13.77 3.11 -6.27
CA GLY A 228 13.10 4.40 -6.20
C GLY A 228 13.61 5.49 -7.17
N SER A 229 14.80 5.31 -7.76
CA SER A 229 15.34 6.20 -8.80
C SER A 229 15.10 5.71 -10.24
N ASN A 230 14.40 4.58 -10.42
CA ASN A 230 14.20 3.97 -11.73
C ASN A 230 12.86 4.38 -12.37
N GLU A 231 12.88 5.35 -13.25
CA GLU A 231 11.68 5.82 -13.94
C GLU A 231 10.99 4.75 -14.80
N ARG A 232 11.70 3.71 -15.24
CA ARG A 232 11.10 2.59 -15.98
C ARG A 232 10.25 1.69 -15.10
N GLU A 233 10.60 1.58 -13.83
CA GLU A 233 9.79 0.87 -12.86
C GLU A 233 8.53 1.69 -12.51
N TYR A 234 8.65 3.02 -12.37
CA TYR A 234 7.48 3.89 -12.23
C TYR A 234 6.58 3.88 -13.47
N ALA A 235 7.15 3.86 -14.69
CA ALA A 235 6.35 3.68 -15.90
C ALA A 235 5.57 2.36 -15.87
N GLY A 236 6.22 1.29 -15.40
CA GLY A 236 5.56 -0.01 -15.21
C GLY A 236 4.47 -0.01 -14.14
N TYR A 237 4.68 0.71 -13.05
CA TYR A 237 3.70 0.83 -11.96
C TYR A 237 2.49 1.68 -12.40
N LEU A 238 2.74 2.90 -12.89
CA LEU A 238 1.70 3.86 -13.28
C LEU A 238 0.97 3.49 -14.58
N GLY A 239 1.61 2.64 -15.41
CA GLY A 239 1.05 2.19 -16.68
C GLY A 239 -0.03 1.11 -16.55
N ALA A 240 -0.38 0.66 -15.34
CA ALA A 240 -1.51 -0.24 -15.15
C ALA A 240 -2.82 0.45 -15.55
N GLU A 241 -3.62 -0.21 -16.40
CA GLU A 241 -4.84 0.36 -16.98
C GLU A 241 -5.83 0.86 -15.92
N ALA A 242 -6.01 0.09 -14.87
CA ALA A 242 -6.89 0.43 -13.75
C ALA A 242 -6.57 1.79 -13.12
N LEU A 243 -5.28 2.18 -13.06
CA LEU A 243 -4.85 3.43 -12.41
C LEU A 243 -5.23 4.70 -13.16
N THR A 244 -5.73 4.59 -14.38
CA THR A 244 -6.31 5.73 -15.11
C THR A 244 -7.62 6.22 -14.49
N SER A 245 -8.29 5.39 -13.68
CA SER A 245 -9.57 5.69 -13.04
C SER A 245 -9.63 5.33 -11.55
N LEU A 246 -8.63 4.63 -11.02
CA LEU A 246 -8.54 4.24 -9.61
C LEU A 246 -7.46 5.09 -8.90
N PRO A 247 -7.84 6.03 -8.03
CA PRO A 247 -6.87 6.78 -7.24
C PRO A 247 -6.09 5.88 -6.27
N VAL A 248 -4.82 6.19 -6.05
CA VAL A 248 -3.96 5.43 -5.13
C VAL A 248 -3.44 6.33 -4.01
N ALA A 249 -3.76 5.98 -2.77
CA ALA A 249 -3.10 6.51 -1.59
C ALA A 249 -1.84 5.69 -1.33
N THR A 250 -0.68 6.23 -1.71
CA THR A 250 0.61 5.54 -1.62
C THR A 250 1.31 5.83 -0.30
N THR A 251 2.05 4.86 0.20
CA THR A 251 2.94 4.98 1.37
C THR A 251 4.40 4.89 0.89
N ILE A 252 5.31 5.58 1.55
CA ILE A 252 6.74 5.50 1.20
C ILE A 252 7.32 4.23 1.83
N GLY A 253 7.72 3.27 0.98
CA GLY A 253 8.47 2.10 1.40
C GLY A 253 9.98 2.37 1.45
N ASN A 254 10.76 1.42 1.96
CA ASN A 254 12.21 1.59 2.06
C ASN A 254 12.87 1.65 0.67
N HIS A 255 12.34 0.95 -0.32
CA HIS A 255 12.78 1.03 -1.71
C HIS A 255 12.44 2.37 -2.37
N ASP A 256 11.31 2.98 -2.02
CA ASP A 256 10.90 4.32 -2.50
C ASP A 256 11.74 5.44 -1.86
N SER A 257 12.11 5.29 -0.59
CA SER A 257 12.66 6.34 0.28
C SER A 257 14.01 6.90 -0.16
N VAL A 258 14.74 6.16 -0.98
CA VAL A 258 16.15 6.45 -1.34
C VAL A 258 16.33 7.57 -2.33
N SER A 259 15.26 8.02 -2.98
CA SER A 259 15.28 9.06 -4.00
C SER A 259 14.04 9.96 -3.93
N ASN A 260 14.01 11.03 -4.75
CA ASN A 260 12.92 11.99 -4.75
C ASN A 260 11.82 11.68 -5.80
N GLN A 261 11.99 10.66 -6.63
CA GLN A 261 11.04 10.36 -7.71
C GLN A 261 9.63 10.07 -7.19
N TYR A 262 9.51 9.36 -6.08
CA TYR A 262 8.21 9.14 -5.45
C TYR A 262 7.43 10.46 -5.30
N SER A 263 8.06 11.49 -4.71
CA SER A 263 7.39 12.78 -4.52
C SER A 263 7.08 13.53 -5.82
N LEU A 264 7.72 13.18 -6.91
CA LEU A 264 7.46 13.76 -8.22
C LEU A 264 6.26 13.10 -8.93
N HIS A 265 6.03 11.81 -8.67
CA HIS A 265 4.96 11.03 -9.26
C HIS A 265 3.63 11.10 -8.49
N PHE A 266 3.65 11.43 -7.19
CA PHE A 266 2.44 11.43 -6.37
C PHE A 266 2.15 12.82 -5.78
N ASN A 267 0.89 13.21 -5.78
CA ASN A 267 0.40 14.47 -5.23
C ASN A 267 -0.36 14.22 -3.92
N ASN A 268 0.37 13.79 -2.89
CA ASN A 268 -0.22 13.44 -1.61
C ASN A 268 -0.81 14.68 -0.91
N PRO A 269 -2.06 14.59 -0.41
CA PRO A 269 -2.72 15.72 0.24
C PRO A 269 -2.17 15.97 1.64
N ASN A 270 -2.29 17.20 2.13
CA ASN A 270 -1.89 17.56 3.49
C ASN A 270 -0.51 17.03 3.89
N ALA A 271 0.41 16.92 2.92
CA ALA A 271 1.78 16.52 3.18
C ALA A 271 2.38 17.47 4.22
N PHE A 272 3.02 16.88 5.23
CA PHE A 272 3.55 17.66 6.34
C PHE A 272 4.68 18.57 5.85
N SER A 273 4.61 19.86 6.16
CA SER A 273 5.58 20.83 5.69
C SER A 273 6.66 21.08 6.72
N ASP A 274 7.86 21.37 6.24
CA ASP A 274 9.06 21.66 7.04
C ASP A 274 9.08 23.07 7.68
N THR A 275 7.98 23.81 7.64
CA THR A 275 7.79 25.02 8.44
C THR A 275 7.53 24.71 9.92
N ASP A 276 7.19 23.48 10.26
CA ASP A 276 7.12 23.00 11.64
C ASP A 276 8.53 22.65 12.13
N THR A 277 8.96 23.31 13.17
CA THR A 277 10.34 23.48 13.62
C THR A 277 11.15 22.21 13.92
N ASN A 278 10.51 21.04 14.05
CA ASN A 278 11.19 19.77 14.35
C ASN A 278 11.26 18.83 13.14
N TYR A 279 10.76 19.27 12.01
CA TYR A 279 10.45 18.42 10.89
C TYR A 279 11.64 18.13 9.95
N VAL A 280 12.61 19.03 9.90
CA VAL A 280 13.76 18.94 8.97
C VAL A 280 14.57 17.65 9.13
N GLN A 281 14.50 17.02 10.31
CA GLN A 281 15.21 15.76 10.60
C GLN A 281 14.38 14.51 10.31
N GLY A 282 13.12 14.66 9.93
CA GLY A 282 12.17 13.59 9.88
C GLY A 282 11.62 13.23 8.50
N LYS A 283 12.16 13.75 7.41
CA LYS A 283 11.76 13.40 6.06
C LYS A 283 12.82 12.56 5.35
N THR A 284 12.36 11.67 4.49
CA THR A 284 13.24 10.99 3.53
C THR A 284 13.38 11.80 2.25
N LYS A 285 14.20 11.33 1.32
CA LYS A 285 14.29 11.96 -0.02
C LYS A 285 12.97 11.88 -0.78
N ALA A 286 12.21 10.81 -0.56
CA ALA A 286 10.94 10.56 -1.22
C ALA A 286 9.82 11.51 -0.74
N GLY A 287 9.89 12.01 0.49
CA GLY A 287 8.85 12.90 0.99
C GLY A 287 8.63 12.81 2.48
N THR A 288 7.39 12.80 2.88
CA THR A 288 6.97 13.03 4.25
C THR A 288 5.66 12.33 4.57
N ASP A 289 5.30 12.30 5.85
CA ASP A 289 3.97 11.95 6.31
C ASP A 289 2.89 12.82 5.66
N TYR A 290 1.69 12.27 5.52
CA TYR A 290 0.53 13.00 5.06
C TYR A 290 -0.75 12.41 5.65
N TYR A 291 -1.87 13.09 5.47
CA TYR A 291 -3.18 12.57 5.89
C TYR A 291 -4.28 13.04 4.95
N TYR A 292 -5.36 12.29 4.95
CA TYR A 292 -6.58 12.64 4.22
C TYR A 292 -7.80 12.07 4.92
N ARG A 293 -8.94 12.62 4.60
CA ARG A 293 -10.22 12.11 5.04
C ARG A 293 -10.97 11.50 3.86
N TYR A 294 -11.69 10.43 4.07
CA TYR A 294 -12.68 9.93 3.14
C TYR A 294 -13.92 9.50 3.93
N GLY A 295 -15.04 10.19 3.73
CA GLY A 295 -16.25 10.01 4.54
C GLY A 295 -15.98 10.14 6.04
N ASN A 296 -16.26 9.09 6.79
CA ASN A 296 -16.06 9.03 8.24
C ASN A 296 -14.69 8.48 8.67
N VAL A 297 -13.77 8.29 7.74
CA VAL A 297 -12.43 7.72 8.01
C VAL A 297 -11.37 8.78 7.88
N LEU A 298 -10.55 8.91 8.90
CA LEU A 298 -9.29 9.64 8.85
C LEU A 298 -8.16 8.63 8.55
N PHE A 299 -7.48 8.82 7.44
CA PHE A 299 -6.26 8.11 7.08
C PHE A 299 -5.04 8.96 7.41
N ILE A 300 -4.08 8.38 8.13
CA ILE A 300 -2.80 9.01 8.48
C ILE A 300 -1.72 8.11 7.92
N VAL A 301 -0.93 8.63 7.00
CA VAL A 301 0.12 7.88 6.30
C VAL A 301 1.48 8.36 6.77
N LEU A 302 2.26 7.46 7.36
CA LEU A 302 3.55 7.76 7.96
C LEU A 302 4.69 7.20 7.09
N ASP A 303 5.74 8.01 6.92
CA ASP A 303 7.01 7.58 6.32
C ASP A 303 7.92 7.01 7.41
N THR A 304 7.73 5.74 7.74
CA THR A 304 8.46 5.05 8.81
C THR A 304 9.92 4.71 8.46
N ASN A 305 10.39 5.06 7.26
CA ASN A 305 11.83 5.12 6.96
C ASN A 305 12.51 6.27 7.72
N ASN A 306 11.72 7.21 8.21
CA ASN A 306 12.13 8.16 9.21
C ASN A 306 11.87 7.58 10.60
N TYR A 307 12.94 7.18 11.29
CA TYR A 307 12.84 6.65 12.65
C TYR A 307 12.63 7.70 13.74
N ASN A 308 12.46 8.97 13.39
CA ASN A 308 12.10 10.04 14.34
C ASN A 308 10.58 10.12 14.52
N CYS A 309 10.05 9.28 15.39
CA CYS A 309 8.60 9.20 15.60
C CYS A 309 7.99 10.44 16.30
N ALA A 310 8.79 11.36 16.80
CA ALA A 310 8.30 12.66 17.25
C ALA A 310 7.67 13.48 16.10
N THR A 311 8.20 13.34 14.90
CA THR A 311 7.61 13.92 13.69
C THR A 311 6.25 13.28 13.39
N HIS A 312 6.17 11.96 13.42
CA HIS A 312 4.93 11.21 13.19
C HIS A 312 3.86 11.60 14.21
N GLU A 313 4.23 11.78 15.48
CA GLU A 313 3.32 12.25 16.50
C GLU A 313 2.74 13.63 16.17
N ASN A 314 3.54 14.56 15.66
CA ASN A 314 3.08 15.89 15.28
C ASN A 314 2.04 15.83 14.17
N VAL A 315 2.27 14.98 13.15
CA VAL A 315 1.30 14.76 12.06
C VAL A 315 0.01 14.15 12.60
N MET A 316 0.10 13.08 13.41
CA MET A 316 -1.07 12.43 14.00
C MET A 316 -1.91 13.41 14.80
N LYS A 317 -1.26 14.22 15.66
CA LYS A 317 -1.91 15.24 16.45
C LYS A 317 -2.62 16.29 15.59
N LYS A 318 -1.97 16.77 14.53
CA LYS A 318 -2.56 17.74 13.59
C LYS A 318 -3.76 17.12 12.88
N ALA A 319 -3.59 15.96 12.26
CA ALA A 319 -4.62 15.28 11.51
C ALA A 319 -5.89 15.04 12.36
N ILE A 320 -5.71 14.54 13.58
CA ILE A 320 -6.82 14.26 14.50
C ILE A 320 -7.49 15.54 14.98
N ASN A 321 -6.72 16.60 15.27
CA ASN A 321 -7.29 17.88 15.70
C ASN A 321 -8.15 18.54 14.61
N GLU A 322 -7.80 18.35 13.35
CA GLU A 322 -8.53 18.86 12.20
C GLU A 322 -9.74 17.99 11.83
N ASN A 323 -9.76 16.71 12.27
CA ASN A 323 -10.78 15.71 11.93
C ASN A 323 -11.38 15.04 13.17
N LYS A 324 -11.77 15.82 14.18
CA LYS A 324 -12.25 15.31 15.49
C LYS A 324 -13.52 14.47 15.40
N ASP A 325 -14.31 14.66 14.37
CA ASP A 325 -15.56 13.96 14.10
C ASP A 325 -15.38 12.67 13.30
N ALA A 326 -14.17 12.35 12.83
CA ALA A 326 -13.88 11.10 12.19
C ALA A 326 -14.21 9.92 13.12
N LYS A 327 -14.98 8.94 12.61
CA LYS A 327 -15.41 7.77 13.36
C LYS A 327 -14.37 6.68 13.40
N TRP A 328 -13.58 6.62 12.33
CA TRP A 328 -12.51 5.65 12.15
C TRP A 328 -11.17 6.37 11.98
N ARG A 329 -10.15 5.83 12.62
CA ARG A 329 -8.77 6.28 12.47
C ARG A 329 -7.93 5.12 11.99
N ILE A 330 -7.43 5.24 10.78
CA ILE A 330 -6.57 4.25 10.14
C ILE A 330 -5.20 4.88 9.96
N VAL A 331 -4.17 4.18 10.41
CA VAL A 331 -2.77 4.56 10.16
C VAL A 331 -2.20 3.60 9.14
N VAL A 332 -1.44 4.12 8.19
CA VAL A 332 -0.76 3.33 7.16
C VAL A 332 0.72 3.65 7.22
N PHE A 333 1.56 2.64 7.28
CA PHE A 333 3.00 2.77 7.13
C PHE A 333 3.58 1.48 6.57
N HIS A 334 4.85 1.55 6.13
CA HIS A 334 5.42 0.45 5.37
C HIS A 334 5.94 -0.68 6.26
N GLN A 335 6.86 -0.39 7.19
CA GLN A 335 7.48 -1.42 8.03
C GLN A 335 6.44 -2.09 8.93
N ASP A 336 6.44 -3.41 8.97
CA ASP A 336 5.52 -4.18 9.80
C ASP A 336 6.04 -4.31 11.24
N ILE A 337 5.52 -3.47 12.13
CA ILE A 337 5.88 -3.54 13.54
C ILE A 337 5.26 -4.74 14.27
N TYR A 338 4.19 -5.30 13.71
CA TYR A 338 3.53 -6.53 14.15
C TYR A 338 3.12 -7.36 12.94
N GLY A 339 4.05 -8.09 12.38
CA GLY A 339 3.88 -8.96 11.23
C GLY A 339 4.29 -10.39 11.52
N SER A 340 4.44 -11.20 10.48
CA SER A 340 4.81 -12.61 10.60
C SER A 340 5.78 -13.12 9.53
N GLY A 341 6.39 -12.24 8.76
CA GLY A 341 7.42 -12.56 7.79
C GLY A 341 8.78 -12.78 8.42
N TYR A 342 9.61 -13.60 7.79
CA TYR A 342 10.86 -14.07 8.36
C TYR A 342 11.98 -13.03 8.38
N ASP A 343 11.95 -12.00 7.57
CA ASP A 343 13.13 -11.14 7.38
C ASP A 343 13.08 -9.86 8.23
N HIS A 344 11.88 -9.31 8.46
CA HIS A 344 11.72 -7.98 9.07
C HIS A 344 10.85 -7.94 10.33
N SER A 345 9.80 -8.73 10.43
CA SER A 345 8.86 -8.68 11.57
C SER A 345 9.51 -8.94 12.94
N ASP A 346 10.65 -9.60 12.97
CA ASP A 346 11.43 -9.89 14.18
C ASP A 346 12.79 -9.16 14.21
N SER A 347 12.96 -8.11 13.40
CA SER A 347 14.17 -7.30 13.33
C SER A 347 13.87 -5.79 13.37
N ASP A 348 13.93 -5.09 12.25
CA ASP A 348 13.76 -3.63 12.18
C ASP A 348 12.38 -3.14 12.62
N GLY A 349 11.32 -3.90 12.36
CA GLY A 349 9.98 -3.62 12.84
C GLY A 349 9.90 -3.49 14.37
N MET A 350 10.65 -4.30 15.11
CA MET A 350 10.67 -4.23 16.58
C MET A 350 11.27 -2.93 17.12
N VAL A 351 12.19 -2.31 16.39
CA VAL A 351 12.80 -1.04 16.80
C VAL A 351 11.78 0.11 16.72
N LEU A 352 10.94 0.11 15.68
CA LEU A 352 9.87 1.09 15.54
C LEU A 352 8.74 0.86 16.55
N ARG A 353 8.48 -0.37 16.93
CA ARG A 353 7.42 -0.77 17.84
C ARG A 353 7.48 0.00 19.16
N THR A 354 8.67 0.19 19.73
CA THR A 354 8.88 0.92 20.99
C THR A 354 8.36 2.36 20.96
N GLN A 355 8.31 2.97 19.79
CA GLN A 355 7.91 4.38 19.61
C GLN A 355 6.49 4.52 19.04
N LEU A 356 6.08 3.61 18.14
CA LEU A 356 4.79 3.73 17.44
C LEU A 356 3.63 3.14 18.25
N THR A 357 3.82 2.01 18.95
CA THR A 357 2.73 1.40 19.73
C THR A 357 2.10 2.38 20.72
N PRO A 358 2.87 3.11 21.55
CA PRO A 358 2.29 4.09 22.46
C PRO A 358 1.50 5.22 21.77
N LEU A 359 1.89 5.55 20.52
CA LEU A 359 1.17 6.58 19.74
C LEU A 359 -0.17 6.05 19.23
N MET A 360 -0.25 4.77 18.83
CA MET A 360 -1.50 4.16 18.40
C MET A 360 -2.52 4.19 19.53
N ASP A 361 -2.14 3.84 20.75
CA ASP A 361 -3.00 3.90 21.93
C ASP A 361 -3.40 5.33 22.27
N LYS A 362 -2.42 6.22 22.37
CA LYS A 362 -2.63 7.65 22.73
C LYS A 362 -3.65 8.31 21.82
N TYR A 363 -3.62 7.99 20.54
CA TYR A 363 -4.49 8.57 19.53
C TYR A 363 -5.68 7.70 19.16
N LYS A 364 -5.86 6.56 19.86
CA LYS A 364 -6.96 5.61 19.66
C LYS A 364 -7.14 5.25 18.20
N ILE A 365 -6.09 4.67 17.65
CA ILE A 365 -6.09 4.15 16.28
C ILE A 365 -6.84 2.83 16.25
N ASP A 366 -7.77 2.69 15.32
CA ASP A 366 -8.57 1.47 15.18
C ASP A 366 -7.83 0.38 14.43
N VAL A 367 -7.16 0.77 13.34
CA VAL A 367 -6.50 -0.14 12.40
C VAL A 367 -5.18 0.44 11.96
N VAL A 368 -4.16 -0.41 11.91
CA VAL A 368 -2.88 -0.14 11.24
C VAL A 368 -2.75 -1.05 10.03
N MET A 369 -2.35 -0.49 8.88
CA MET A 369 -2.09 -1.20 7.63
C MET A 369 -0.60 -1.12 7.30
N GLN A 370 0.03 -2.28 7.09
CA GLN A 370 1.47 -2.45 6.91
C GLN A 370 1.78 -3.27 5.65
N GLY A 371 3.03 -3.24 5.19
CA GLY A 371 3.57 -4.05 4.11
C GLY A 371 4.88 -4.71 4.53
N HIS A 372 5.90 -4.63 3.66
CA HIS A 372 7.31 -4.93 3.91
C HIS A 372 7.70 -6.41 3.91
N ASP A 373 7.02 -7.25 4.67
CA ASP A 373 7.39 -8.67 4.84
C ASP A 373 6.81 -9.61 3.79
N HIS A 374 6.04 -9.09 2.84
CA HIS A 374 5.49 -9.87 1.73
C HIS A 374 4.81 -11.17 2.16
N THR A 375 4.17 -11.15 3.34
CA THR A 375 3.31 -12.19 3.87
C THR A 375 1.97 -11.60 4.27
N TYR A 376 0.98 -12.44 4.49
CA TYR A 376 -0.28 -11.97 5.08
C TYR A 376 -0.31 -12.30 6.56
N SER A 377 -0.58 -11.29 7.37
CA SER A 377 -0.92 -11.52 8.77
C SER A 377 -1.93 -10.51 9.31
N ARG A 378 -2.62 -10.91 10.36
CA ARG A 378 -3.49 -10.06 11.17
C ARG A 378 -3.26 -10.36 12.65
N THR A 379 -3.11 -9.32 13.44
CA THR A 379 -2.98 -9.47 14.90
C THR A 379 -4.34 -9.70 15.57
N PHE A 380 -4.31 -10.06 16.83
CA PHE A 380 -5.39 -9.77 17.77
C PHE A 380 -5.51 -8.25 17.99
N GLN A 381 -6.45 -7.79 18.82
CA GLN A 381 -6.47 -6.40 19.28
C GLN A 381 -5.36 -6.21 20.31
N LEU A 382 -4.49 -5.25 20.07
CA LEU A 382 -3.31 -4.97 20.89
C LEU A 382 -3.40 -3.56 21.49
N GLU A 383 -2.97 -3.44 22.73
CA GLU A 383 -2.61 -2.18 23.36
C GLU A 383 -1.16 -2.22 23.82
N GLY A 384 -0.56 -1.08 24.10
CA GLY A 384 0.74 -1.00 24.75
C GLY A 384 0.67 -1.61 26.16
N ASP A 385 1.75 -2.20 26.60
CA ASP A 385 1.85 -2.87 27.91
C ASP A 385 1.95 -1.89 29.10
N GLY A 386 1.77 -0.60 28.86
CA GLY A 386 1.82 0.47 29.87
C GLY A 386 3.19 0.73 30.46
N LYS A 387 4.26 0.14 29.92
CA LYS A 387 5.63 0.34 30.37
C LYS A 387 6.35 1.37 29.51
N ASP A 388 7.35 2.00 30.09
CA ASP A 388 8.30 2.81 29.34
C ASP A 388 9.31 1.88 28.65
N HIS A 389 9.31 1.91 27.34
CA HIS A 389 10.25 1.16 26.53
C HIS A 389 11.42 2.03 26.10
N THR A 390 12.60 1.45 26.15
CA THR A 390 13.82 2.16 25.81
C THR A 390 14.01 2.21 24.30
N SER A 391 14.03 3.41 23.73
CA SER A 391 14.36 3.57 22.31
C SER A 391 15.78 3.06 22.03
N TYR A 392 16.04 2.61 20.81
CA TYR A 392 17.35 2.08 20.43
C TYR A 392 18.50 3.07 20.70
N SER A 393 18.28 4.36 20.49
CA SER A 393 19.29 5.40 20.73
C SER A 393 19.59 5.60 22.23
N THR A 394 18.59 5.47 23.10
CA THR A 394 18.75 5.56 24.55
C THR A 394 19.45 4.33 25.11
N TYR A 395 19.24 3.16 24.47
CA TYR A 395 19.92 1.91 24.85
C TYR A 395 21.41 1.91 24.49
N GLY A 396 21.87 2.89 23.72
CA GLY A 396 23.28 3.08 23.37
C GLY A 396 23.64 2.62 21.95
N TYR A 397 22.68 2.13 21.17
CA TYR A 397 22.93 1.78 19.78
C TYR A 397 23.04 3.02 18.90
N LYS A 398 23.93 2.97 17.92
CA LYS A 398 24.19 4.08 17.01
C LYS A 398 23.30 4.05 15.79
N SER A 399 22.72 2.92 15.49
CA SER A 399 21.83 2.72 14.36
C SER A 399 20.78 1.65 14.66
N VAL A 400 19.77 1.59 13.82
CA VAL A 400 18.72 0.56 13.86
C VAL A 400 19.32 -0.82 13.64
N GLU A 401 20.25 -0.95 12.70
CA GLU A 401 20.90 -2.22 12.36
C GLU A 401 21.77 -2.80 13.49
N GLU A 402 22.16 -1.99 14.46
CA GLU A 402 22.79 -2.48 15.69
C GLU A 402 21.75 -3.02 16.66
N ALA A 403 20.63 -2.32 16.83
CA ALA A 403 19.56 -2.69 17.77
C ALA A 403 18.81 -3.96 17.33
N GLU A 404 18.54 -4.11 16.04
CA GLU A 404 17.82 -5.27 15.50
C GLU A 404 18.57 -6.60 15.68
N LYS A 405 19.87 -6.56 15.90
CA LYS A 405 20.72 -7.75 16.14
C LYS A 405 20.79 -8.16 17.61
N ASP A 406 20.24 -7.35 18.52
CA ASP A 406 20.30 -7.60 19.95
C ASP A 406 19.01 -8.25 20.45
N SER A 407 19.06 -9.57 20.65
CA SER A 407 17.92 -10.35 21.13
C SER A 407 17.42 -9.93 22.52
N ASP A 408 18.31 -9.41 23.38
CA ASP A 408 17.92 -8.95 24.72
C ASP A 408 17.15 -7.63 24.63
N TYR A 409 17.57 -6.72 23.74
CA TYR A 409 16.81 -5.52 23.44
C TYR A 409 15.41 -5.85 22.92
N GLN A 410 15.31 -6.76 21.95
CA GLN A 410 14.06 -7.19 21.38
C GLN A 410 13.14 -7.84 22.41
N ALA A 411 13.67 -8.76 23.23
CA ALA A 411 12.90 -9.45 24.25
C ALA A 411 12.34 -8.51 25.33
N GLN A 412 13.05 -7.43 25.65
CA GLN A 412 12.64 -6.44 26.64
C GLN A 412 11.63 -5.41 26.09
N ASN A 413 11.48 -5.30 24.77
CA ASN A 413 10.72 -4.26 24.11
C ASN A 413 9.58 -4.79 23.22
N ASN A 414 8.87 -5.82 23.64
CA ASN A 414 7.69 -6.34 22.93
C ASN A 414 6.55 -5.33 22.83
N CYS A 415 6.38 -4.45 23.81
CA CYS A 415 5.53 -3.27 23.82
C CYS A 415 4.02 -3.52 23.77
N TYR A 416 3.50 -4.72 23.95
CA TYR A 416 2.07 -4.98 23.76
C TYR A 416 1.45 -5.85 24.86
N GLU A 417 0.13 -5.66 25.03
CA GLU A 417 -0.77 -6.59 25.65
C GLU A 417 -1.90 -6.97 24.67
N ILE A 418 -2.34 -8.22 24.71
CA ILE A 418 -3.45 -8.69 23.88
C ILE A 418 -4.75 -8.46 24.65
N VAL A 419 -5.52 -7.47 24.24
CA VAL A 419 -6.76 -7.08 24.93
C VAL A 419 -8.00 -7.81 24.43
N ASN A 420 -7.94 -8.37 23.21
CA ASN A 420 -9.02 -9.20 22.68
C ASN A 420 -8.46 -10.31 21.77
N LYS A 421 -8.77 -11.57 22.07
CA LYS A 421 -8.28 -12.76 21.34
C LYS A 421 -9.32 -13.36 20.38
N THR A 422 -10.21 -12.55 19.82
CA THR A 422 -11.17 -13.05 18.83
C THR A 422 -10.45 -13.49 17.55
N VAL A 423 -10.58 -14.75 17.22
CA VAL A 423 -10.04 -15.35 16.01
C VAL A 423 -11.10 -15.27 14.90
N GLY A 424 -10.88 -14.37 13.96
CA GLY A 424 -11.83 -14.15 12.87
C GLY A 424 -13.18 -13.56 13.31
N GLY A 425 -14.08 -13.35 12.36
CA GLY A 425 -15.44 -12.92 12.64
C GLY A 425 -15.57 -11.46 13.07
N THR A 426 -16.47 -11.19 14.01
CA THR A 426 -16.87 -9.82 14.37
C THR A 426 -16.52 -9.51 15.82
N VAL A 427 -15.91 -8.34 16.04
CA VAL A 427 -15.70 -7.74 17.37
C VAL A 427 -16.53 -6.46 17.48
N THR A 428 -17.06 -6.20 18.67
CA THR A 428 -17.91 -5.02 18.91
C THR A 428 -17.27 -4.12 19.96
N ASN A 429 -17.11 -2.84 19.62
CA ASN A 429 -16.47 -1.83 20.47
C ASN A 429 -15.15 -2.33 21.10
N PRO A 430 -14.23 -2.91 20.32
CA PRO A 430 -12.99 -3.39 20.89
C PRO A 430 -12.15 -2.24 21.44
N GLU A 431 -11.40 -2.53 22.49
CA GLU A 431 -10.24 -1.75 22.89
C GLU A 431 -9.04 -2.19 22.05
N GLY A 432 -8.03 -1.33 21.96
CA GLY A 432 -6.78 -1.61 21.26
C GLY A 432 -6.88 -1.48 19.73
N THR A 433 -5.75 -1.69 19.11
CA THR A 433 -5.51 -1.56 17.65
C THR A 433 -5.33 -2.94 17.02
N VAL A 434 -5.90 -3.15 15.84
CA VAL A 434 -5.57 -4.32 14.99
C VAL A 434 -4.55 -3.91 13.94
N TYR A 435 -3.53 -4.75 13.73
CA TYR A 435 -2.50 -4.56 12.71
C TYR A 435 -2.71 -5.59 11.60
N LEU A 436 -2.70 -5.09 10.38
CA LEU A 436 -2.84 -5.85 9.15
C LEU A 436 -1.55 -5.74 8.36
N GLU A 437 -1.01 -6.86 7.93
CA GLU A 437 0.15 -6.93 7.05
C GLU A 437 -0.30 -7.47 5.70
N ALA A 438 0.04 -6.76 4.62
CA ALA A 438 -0.28 -7.16 3.26
C ALA A 438 0.89 -7.91 2.61
N ASN A 439 0.57 -9.03 1.94
CA ASN A 439 1.49 -9.75 1.09
C ASN A 439 1.74 -8.98 -0.23
N SER A 440 2.76 -9.39 -0.98
CA SER A 440 3.08 -8.81 -2.29
C SER A 440 1.87 -8.78 -3.23
N ALA A 441 1.59 -7.58 -3.77
CA ALA A 441 0.47 -7.37 -4.69
C ALA A 441 0.74 -7.90 -6.11
N THR A 442 1.99 -8.08 -6.47
CA THR A 442 2.40 -8.52 -7.83
C THR A 442 2.97 -9.92 -7.86
N GLY A 443 3.31 -10.46 -6.69
CA GLY A 443 4.10 -11.68 -6.60
C GLY A 443 5.56 -11.49 -7.05
N SER A 444 6.05 -10.26 -7.07
CA SER A 444 7.43 -9.93 -7.45
C SER A 444 8.45 -10.54 -6.49
N LYS A 445 8.10 -10.60 -5.21
CA LYS A 445 8.94 -11.13 -4.15
C LYS A 445 8.08 -11.68 -3.02
N PHE A 446 8.52 -12.75 -2.39
CA PHE A 446 7.86 -13.35 -1.24
C PHE A 446 8.86 -13.72 -0.16
N TYR A 447 8.42 -13.65 1.09
CA TYR A 447 9.16 -14.16 2.24
C TYR A 447 8.46 -15.38 2.85
N SER A 448 9.21 -16.16 3.60
CA SER A 448 8.66 -17.25 4.42
C SER A 448 8.03 -16.68 5.68
N LEU A 449 7.08 -17.39 6.25
CA LEU A 449 6.61 -17.08 7.59
C LEU A 449 7.68 -17.42 8.63
N ILE A 450 7.77 -16.66 9.71
CA ILE A 450 8.53 -17.02 10.91
C ILE A 450 8.07 -18.40 11.37
N ALA A 451 9.02 -19.28 11.71
CA ALA A 451 8.74 -20.69 11.98
C ALA A 451 7.70 -20.88 13.10
N SER A 452 7.83 -20.14 14.20
CA SER A 452 6.87 -20.16 15.31
C SER A 452 5.92 -18.98 15.18
N LYS A 453 4.63 -19.25 15.14
CA LYS A 453 3.61 -18.19 15.15
C LYS A 453 3.72 -17.39 16.44
N GLN A 454 3.89 -16.09 16.32
CA GLN A 454 3.91 -15.17 17.45
C GLN A 454 2.53 -15.16 18.14
N ASP A 455 2.51 -14.92 19.45
CA ASP A 455 1.29 -14.99 20.25
C ASP A 455 0.30 -13.84 19.96
N PHE A 456 0.80 -12.69 19.47
CA PHE A 456 -0.04 -11.58 19.04
C PHE A 456 -0.69 -11.79 17.67
N ILE A 457 -0.23 -12.74 16.88
CA ILE A 457 -0.81 -13.05 15.56
C ILE A 457 -2.08 -13.88 15.71
N SER A 458 -3.20 -13.37 15.23
CA SER A 458 -4.46 -14.10 15.13
C SER A 458 -4.44 -15.09 13.97
N GLU A 459 -4.15 -14.61 12.78
CA GLU A 459 -4.05 -15.42 11.57
C GLU A 459 -2.89 -14.94 10.67
N ARG A 460 -2.35 -15.86 9.88
CA ARG A 460 -1.27 -15.59 8.93
C ARG A 460 -1.30 -16.59 7.78
N SER A 461 -0.81 -16.18 6.64
CA SER A 461 -0.75 -17.03 5.44
C SER A 461 0.40 -16.64 4.54
N GLN A 462 0.98 -17.66 3.88
CA GLN A 462 1.86 -17.49 2.74
C GLN A 462 1.50 -18.56 1.70
N THR A 463 0.85 -18.14 0.65
CA THR A 463 0.43 -19.02 -0.45
C THR A 463 1.36 -18.93 -1.66
N TRP A 464 2.36 -18.05 -1.62
CA TRP A 464 3.29 -17.79 -2.73
C TRP A 464 2.56 -17.27 -3.97
N THR A 465 1.45 -16.61 -3.75
CA THR A 465 0.62 -15.96 -4.77
C THR A 465 0.39 -14.51 -4.37
N PRO A 466 0.21 -13.58 -5.32
CA PRO A 466 -0.13 -12.20 -5.00
C PRO A 466 -1.50 -12.14 -4.34
N THR A 467 -1.66 -11.14 -3.47
CA THR A 467 -2.91 -10.92 -2.75
C THR A 467 -3.35 -9.47 -2.80
N TYR A 468 -4.64 -9.26 -2.63
CA TYR A 468 -5.23 -7.97 -2.35
C TYR A 468 -6.32 -8.11 -1.29
N SER A 469 -6.58 -7.05 -0.56
CA SER A 469 -7.66 -7.00 0.41
C SER A 469 -8.72 -6.01 -0.01
N VAL A 470 -9.98 -6.35 0.23
CA VAL A 470 -11.12 -5.43 0.08
C VAL A 470 -11.57 -5.02 1.46
N VAL A 471 -11.55 -3.71 1.68
CA VAL A 471 -12.03 -3.10 2.93
C VAL A 471 -13.34 -2.40 2.65
N LYS A 472 -14.34 -2.65 3.50
CA LYS A 472 -15.66 -2.00 3.46
C LYS A 472 -15.87 -1.23 4.76
N VAL A 473 -16.21 0.04 4.62
CA VAL A 473 -16.40 0.93 5.77
C VAL A 473 -17.77 1.58 5.70
N THR A 474 -18.42 1.63 6.83
CA THR A 474 -19.63 2.41 7.09
C THR A 474 -19.45 3.19 8.38
N ASP A 475 -20.40 4.01 8.77
CA ASP A 475 -20.40 4.69 10.08
C ASP A 475 -20.13 3.76 11.26
N LYS A 476 -20.57 2.50 11.17
CA LYS A 476 -20.55 1.55 12.29
C LYS A 476 -19.69 0.33 12.06
N LYS A 477 -19.25 0.07 10.85
CA LYS A 477 -18.53 -1.16 10.52
C LYS A 477 -17.29 -0.87 9.70
N PHE A 478 -16.21 -1.52 10.08
CA PHE A 478 -15.03 -1.73 9.27
C PHE A 478 -14.91 -3.24 9.03
N SER A 479 -14.77 -3.65 7.79
CA SER A 479 -14.64 -5.07 7.44
C SER A 479 -13.54 -5.25 6.41
N VAL A 480 -12.68 -6.25 6.60
CA VAL A 480 -11.60 -6.58 5.67
C VAL A 480 -11.67 -8.06 5.28
N THR A 481 -11.52 -8.32 3.98
CA THR A 481 -11.40 -9.67 3.41
C THR A 481 -10.23 -9.68 2.44
N THR A 482 -9.29 -10.61 2.61
CA THR A 482 -8.12 -10.76 1.75
C THR A 482 -8.37 -11.87 0.73
N TYR A 483 -7.95 -11.64 -0.50
CA TYR A 483 -8.12 -12.52 -1.64
C TYR A 483 -6.77 -12.94 -2.21
N ASP A 484 -6.69 -14.19 -2.62
CA ASP A 484 -5.65 -14.71 -3.49
C ASP A 484 -5.97 -14.27 -4.93
N ALA A 485 -5.11 -13.47 -5.54
CA ALA A 485 -5.35 -12.89 -6.86
C ALA A 485 -5.40 -13.96 -7.96
N THR A 486 -4.68 -15.08 -7.79
CA THR A 486 -4.65 -16.17 -8.80
C THR A 486 -5.96 -16.94 -8.86
N THR A 487 -6.56 -17.19 -7.69
CA THR A 487 -7.79 -17.96 -7.57
C THR A 487 -9.04 -17.12 -7.51
N ARG A 488 -8.89 -15.82 -7.25
CA ARG A 488 -9.97 -14.84 -7.01
C ARG A 488 -10.88 -15.24 -5.84
N LYS A 489 -10.34 -16.01 -4.90
CA LYS A 489 -11.07 -16.49 -3.70
C LYS A 489 -10.44 -15.93 -2.46
N GLN A 490 -11.21 -15.93 -1.37
CA GLN A 490 -10.67 -15.58 -0.07
C GLN A 490 -9.38 -16.36 0.20
N LEU A 491 -8.35 -15.66 0.64
CA LEU A 491 -7.02 -16.21 0.90
C LEU A 491 -7.12 -17.37 1.91
N GLN A 492 -6.49 -18.49 1.59
CA GLN A 492 -6.41 -19.62 2.50
C GLN A 492 -5.67 -19.22 3.79
N GLY A 493 -6.26 -19.51 4.94
CA GLY A 493 -5.71 -19.14 6.25
C GLY A 493 -6.11 -17.74 6.72
N SER A 494 -6.92 -17.02 5.96
CA SER A 494 -7.54 -15.77 6.36
C SER A 494 -9.05 -15.92 6.62
N THR A 495 -9.59 -14.99 7.39
CA THR A 495 -11.02 -14.85 7.61
C THR A 495 -11.46 -13.42 7.33
N THR A 496 -12.74 -13.22 6.98
CA THR A 496 -13.29 -11.86 6.99
C THR A 496 -13.34 -11.36 8.44
N TYR A 497 -12.67 -10.25 8.70
CA TYR A 497 -12.64 -9.62 10.01
C TYR A 497 -13.46 -8.35 10.03
N THR A 498 -14.31 -8.18 11.05
CA THR A 498 -15.21 -7.04 11.14
C THR A 498 -15.12 -6.39 12.52
N ILE A 499 -14.90 -5.07 12.54
CA ILE A 499 -15.06 -4.26 13.75
C ILE A 499 -16.41 -3.54 13.66
N VAL A 500 -17.19 -3.61 14.74
CA VAL A 500 -18.46 -2.89 14.89
C VAL A 500 -18.33 -1.84 15.99
N LYS A 501 -18.69 -0.60 15.69
CA LYS A 501 -18.84 0.49 16.67
C LYS A 501 -20.32 0.76 16.87
N ASP A 502 -20.89 0.16 17.90
CA ASP A 502 -22.25 0.48 18.33
C ASP A 502 -22.24 1.67 19.29
N ALA A 503 -23.27 2.50 19.20
CA ALA A 503 -23.48 3.53 20.22
C ALA A 503 -23.62 2.85 21.59
N VAL A 504 -22.66 3.11 22.48
CA VAL A 504 -22.78 2.65 23.87
C VAL A 504 -24.09 3.26 24.41
N LYS A 505 -25.08 2.42 24.76
CA LYS A 505 -26.23 2.86 25.52
C LYS A 505 -25.67 3.42 26.83
N GLN A 506 -25.65 4.73 26.99
CA GLN A 506 -25.42 5.33 28.29
C GLN A 506 -26.54 4.81 29.20
N THR A 507 -26.20 3.81 30.02
CA THR A 507 -27.04 3.43 31.15
C THR A 507 -26.94 4.61 32.12
N CYS A 508 -27.94 5.47 32.08
CA CYS A 508 -28.09 6.54 33.03
C CYS A 508 -28.32 5.88 34.40
N LEU A 509 -27.28 5.74 35.21
CA LEU A 509 -27.40 5.42 36.60
C LEU A 509 -28.04 6.63 37.26
N LEU A 510 -29.37 6.61 37.33
CA LEU A 510 -30.13 7.48 38.24
C LEU A 510 -29.68 7.14 39.66
N TYR A 511 -28.79 7.93 40.21
CA TYR A 511 -28.58 7.96 41.65
C TYR A 511 -29.87 8.49 42.30
N THR A 512 -30.69 7.62 42.80
CA THR A 512 -31.72 7.98 43.80
C THR A 512 -30.99 8.19 45.09
N SER A 513 -30.89 9.44 45.52
CA SER A 513 -30.49 9.78 46.88
C SER A 513 -31.48 9.19 47.86
N PRO A 514 -31.05 8.47 48.91
CA PRO A 514 -31.96 8.10 49.97
C PRO A 514 -32.31 9.34 50.78
N SER A 515 -33.59 9.58 50.95
CA SER A 515 -34.19 10.58 51.84
C SER A 515 -33.96 10.25 53.31
#